data_77f50f6c0048ed92faa3a80139e3aa03
#
_entry.id   77f50f6c0048ed92faa3a80139e3aa03
#
_cell.length_a   1.000
_cell.length_b   1.000
_cell.length_c   1.000
_cell.angle_alpha   90.00
_cell.angle_beta   90.00
_cell.angle_gamma   90.00
#
_symmetry.space_group_name_H-M   'P 1'
#
loop_
_entity.id
_entity.type
_entity.pdbx_description
1 polymer ?
#
loop_
_entity_poly.entity_id
_entity_poly.type
_entity_poly.pdbx_seq_one_letter_code
_entity_poly.pdbx_strand_id
1 'polypeptide(L)'
;MRNNGAMTNQLDALKQFTTVVADTGDFLQLAQFRPQDATTNPSLILKAVQKPEYAPLLKDTVVKWQGRAMDEVIDRLLVRFGCEILTHVPGRVSTEVDARLSFDTSATVTRAERIIELYQAEGIHIDRVLIKIAATWEGIQAAAQLERKGIHTNLTLLFSFAQAVACGQAKVCLLYTS
;
A
#
# COMPACT_ATOMS: atom_id res chain seq x y z
N MET A 1 -33.18 25.66 -7.81
CA MET A 1 -33.66 24.28 -7.90
C MET A 1 -32.48 23.36 -7.69
N ARG A 2 -32.34 22.74 -6.53
CA ARG A 2 -31.29 21.74 -6.28
C ARG A 2 -31.69 20.46 -6.99
N ASN A 3 -30.91 20.07 -7.98
CA ASN A 3 -31.10 18.80 -8.67
C ASN A 3 -30.81 17.67 -7.67
N ASN A 4 -31.85 17.11 -7.06
CA ASN A 4 -31.78 15.88 -6.31
C ASN A 4 -31.56 14.72 -7.31
N GLY A 5 -30.33 14.57 -7.82
CA GLY A 5 -29.92 13.33 -8.45
C GLY A 5 -30.05 12.24 -7.40
N ALA A 6 -30.99 11.33 -7.57
CA ALA A 6 -31.16 10.20 -6.68
C ALA A 6 -29.80 9.48 -6.54
N MET A 7 -29.28 9.39 -5.32
CA MET A 7 -28.10 8.59 -5.03
C MET A 7 -28.38 7.15 -5.41
N THR A 8 -27.61 6.59 -6.29
CA THR A 8 -27.89 5.29 -6.88
C THR A 8 -27.59 4.12 -5.93
N ASN A 9 -26.71 4.34 -4.93
CA ASN A 9 -26.36 3.36 -3.91
C ASN A 9 -25.64 3.99 -2.71
N GLN A 10 -25.39 3.18 -1.66
CA GLN A 10 -24.73 3.63 -0.43
C GLN A 10 -23.28 4.07 -0.63
N LEU A 11 -22.56 3.43 -1.57
CA LEU A 11 -21.18 3.79 -1.89
C LEU A 11 -21.09 5.20 -2.50
N ASP A 12 -21.99 5.54 -3.41
CA ASP A 12 -22.04 6.89 -4.00
C ASP A 12 -22.38 7.95 -2.96
N ALA A 13 -23.23 7.61 -1.99
CA ALA A 13 -23.51 8.47 -0.85
C ALA A 13 -22.24 8.68 0.01
N LEU A 14 -21.52 7.60 0.34
CA LEU A 14 -20.31 7.64 1.15
C LEU A 14 -19.20 8.50 0.51
N LYS A 15 -19.01 8.38 -0.80
CA LYS A 15 -18.00 9.14 -1.56
C LYS A 15 -18.18 10.67 -1.47
N GLN A 16 -19.36 11.15 -1.10
CA GLN A 16 -19.61 12.59 -0.93
C GLN A 16 -19.04 13.15 0.39
N PHE A 17 -18.75 12.28 1.35
CA PHE A 17 -18.36 12.67 2.71
C PHE A 17 -16.98 12.19 3.11
N THR A 18 -16.40 11.23 2.37
CA THR A 18 -15.10 10.65 2.69
C THR A 18 -14.36 10.16 1.45
N THR A 19 -13.06 9.98 1.58
CA THR A 19 -12.22 9.31 0.58
C THR A 19 -12.35 7.80 0.76
N VAL A 20 -12.81 7.12 -0.28
CA VAL A 20 -12.93 5.66 -0.28
C VAL A 20 -11.61 5.04 -0.68
N VAL A 21 -11.09 4.18 0.19
CA VAL A 21 -9.86 3.40 -0.02
C VAL A 21 -10.24 1.92 -0.10
N ALA A 22 -9.79 1.22 -1.12
CA ALA A 22 -10.01 -0.21 -1.25
C ALA A 22 -8.87 -1.00 -0.62
N ASP A 23 -9.19 -2.00 0.21
CA ASP A 23 -8.22 -2.95 0.75
C ASP A 23 -8.31 -4.27 0.00
N THR A 24 -7.46 -4.43 -1.02
CA THR A 24 -7.53 -5.61 -1.90
C THR A 24 -6.23 -5.86 -2.67
N GLY A 25 -5.93 -7.16 -2.92
CA GLY A 25 -4.97 -7.58 -3.94
C GLY A 25 -5.64 -7.90 -5.29
N ASP A 26 -6.98 -7.89 -5.35
CA ASP A 26 -7.77 -8.20 -6.55
C ASP A 26 -8.09 -6.91 -7.31
N PHE A 27 -7.10 -6.42 -8.06
CA PHE A 27 -7.21 -5.14 -8.75
C PHE A 27 -8.22 -5.14 -9.90
N LEU A 28 -8.58 -6.28 -10.46
CA LEU A 28 -9.60 -6.35 -11.51
C LEU A 28 -11.00 -5.94 -11.02
N GLN A 29 -11.25 -6.07 -9.71
CA GLN A 29 -12.51 -5.62 -9.11
C GLN A 29 -12.55 -4.13 -8.80
N LEU A 30 -11.41 -3.43 -8.78
CA LEU A 30 -11.35 -2.01 -8.44
C LEU A 30 -12.16 -1.12 -9.38
N ALA A 31 -12.21 -1.47 -10.66
CA ALA A 31 -13.00 -0.74 -11.68
C ALA A 31 -14.49 -0.65 -11.32
N GLN A 32 -15.03 -1.65 -10.63
CA GLN A 32 -16.44 -1.69 -10.21
C GLN A 32 -16.74 -0.65 -9.12
N PHE A 33 -15.82 -0.47 -8.17
CA PHE A 33 -16.05 0.39 -6.99
C PHE A 33 -15.47 1.79 -7.14
N ARG A 34 -14.52 1.98 -8.06
CA ARG A 34 -13.82 3.26 -8.33
C ARG A 34 -13.36 3.95 -7.05
N PRO A 35 -12.54 3.31 -6.22
CA PRO A 35 -11.97 3.94 -5.03
C PRO A 35 -10.98 5.04 -5.43
N GLN A 36 -10.71 5.97 -4.49
CA GLN A 36 -9.69 6.99 -4.69
C GLN A 36 -8.29 6.42 -4.55
N ASP A 37 -8.06 5.66 -3.50
CA ASP A 37 -6.79 5.02 -3.17
C ASP A 37 -7.00 3.51 -2.99
N ALA A 38 -5.91 2.76 -2.94
CA ALA A 38 -5.93 1.35 -2.57
C ALA A 38 -4.84 1.02 -1.55
N THR A 39 -5.07 0.00 -0.75
CA THR A 39 -4.09 -0.58 0.15
C THR A 39 -3.99 -2.08 -0.07
N THR A 40 -2.80 -2.61 0.08
CA THR A 40 -2.54 -4.04 -0.01
C THR A 40 -1.76 -4.53 1.20
N ASN A 41 -1.63 -5.82 1.28
CA ASN A 41 -0.68 -6.48 2.17
C ASN A 41 -0.22 -7.81 1.53
N PRO A 42 0.88 -8.42 2.02
CA PRO A 42 1.40 -9.67 1.44
C PRO A 42 0.38 -10.80 1.40
N SER A 43 -0.51 -10.91 2.41
CA SER A 43 -1.53 -11.96 2.45
C SER A 43 -2.60 -11.79 1.37
N LEU A 44 -3.01 -10.55 1.07
CA LEU A 44 -3.95 -10.27 -0.02
C LEU A 44 -3.33 -10.59 -1.38
N ILE A 45 -2.06 -10.25 -1.59
CA ILE A 45 -1.32 -10.58 -2.80
C ILE A 45 -1.15 -12.09 -2.94
N LEU A 46 -0.82 -12.81 -1.84
CA LEU A 46 -0.74 -14.26 -1.86
C LEU A 46 -2.07 -14.91 -2.26
N LYS A 47 -3.20 -14.39 -1.79
CA LYS A 47 -4.53 -14.87 -2.21
C LYS A 47 -4.80 -14.55 -3.67
N ALA A 48 -4.41 -13.37 -4.13
CA ALA A 48 -4.60 -12.97 -5.53
C ALA A 48 -3.82 -13.88 -6.49
N VAL A 49 -2.55 -14.15 -6.24
CA VAL A 49 -1.72 -14.99 -7.14
C VAL A 49 -2.17 -16.44 -7.24
N GLN A 50 -3.05 -16.90 -6.33
CA GLN A 50 -3.68 -18.22 -6.43
C GLN A 50 -4.79 -18.27 -7.48
N LYS A 51 -5.28 -17.14 -7.94
CA LYS A 51 -6.29 -17.06 -8.98
C LYS A 51 -5.66 -17.15 -10.37
N PRO A 52 -6.29 -17.88 -11.32
CA PRO A 52 -5.74 -18.07 -12.66
C PRO A 52 -5.41 -16.77 -13.40
N GLU A 53 -6.22 -15.72 -13.22
CA GLU A 53 -6.06 -14.43 -13.88
C GLU A 53 -4.76 -13.68 -13.48
N TYR A 54 -4.21 -13.96 -12.30
CA TYR A 54 -2.95 -13.34 -11.81
C TYR A 54 -1.73 -14.26 -11.93
N ALA A 55 -1.92 -15.53 -12.29
CA ALA A 55 -0.83 -16.49 -12.46
C ALA A 55 0.24 -16.03 -13.47
N PRO A 56 -0.09 -15.39 -14.60
CA PRO A 56 0.92 -14.82 -15.50
C PRO A 56 1.81 -13.79 -14.83
N LEU A 57 1.27 -12.88 -14.03
CA LEU A 57 2.04 -11.84 -13.33
C LEU A 57 3.07 -12.43 -12.39
N LEU A 58 2.68 -13.45 -11.62
CA LEU A 58 3.59 -14.19 -10.75
C LEU A 58 4.68 -14.90 -11.55
N LYS A 59 4.30 -15.66 -12.58
CA LYS A 59 5.21 -16.44 -13.41
C LYS A 59 6.24 -15.54 -14.09
N ASP A 60 5.80 -14.44 -14.69
CA ASP A 60 6.69 -13.50 -15.38
C ASP A 60 7.66 -12.84 -14.39
N THR A 61 7.20 -12.52 -13.18
CA THR A 61 8.07 -11.95 -12.15
C THR A 61 9.14 -12.95 -11.73
N VAL A 62 8.77 -14.20 -11.45
CA VAL A 62 9.71 -15.26 -11.03
C VAL A 62 10.72 -15.55 -12.14
N VAL A 63 10.29 -15.67 -13.40
CA VAL A 63 11.18 -15.94 -14.54
C VAL A 63 12.15 -14.77 -14.77
N LYS A 64 11.63 -13.52 -14.77
CA LYS A 64 12.45 -12.32 -15.00
C LYS A 64 13.55 -12.14 -13.95
N TRP A 65 13.29 -12.57 -12.71
CA TRP A 65 14.19 -12.35 -11.58
C TRP A 65 14.76 -13.64 -11.00
N GLN A 66 14.79 -14.70 -11.80
CA GLN A 66 15.36 -15.99 -11.42
C GLN A 66 16.82 -15.82 -10.96
N GLY A 67 17.19 -16.49 -9.86
CA GLY A 67 18.53 -16.41 -9.28
C GLY A 67 18.78 -15.21 -8.35
N ARG A 68 17.81 -14.32 -8.18
CA ARG A 68 17.87 -13.28 -7.15
C ARG A 68 17.42 -13.80 -5.78
N ALA A 69 17.78 -13.10 -4.71
CA ALA A 69 17.31 -13.43 -3.38
C ALA A 69 15.77 -13.42 -3.32
N MET A 70 15.17 -14.36 -2.58
CA MET A 70 13.71 -14.50 -2.48
C MET A 70 13.03 -13.20 -2.06
N ASP A 71 13.58 -12.50 -1.07
CA ASP A 71 13.04 -11.23 -0.59
C ASP A 71 13.01 -10.15 -1.68
N GLU A 72 14.01 -10.14 -2.58
CA GLU A 72 14.03 -9.24 -3.74
C GLU A 72 12.92 -9.58 -4.75
N VAL A 73 12.69 -10.87 -5.00
CA VAL A 73 11.63 -11.31 -5.92
C VAL A 73 10.26 -10.96 -5.35
N ILE A 74 10.07 -11.12 -4.04
CA ILE A 74 8.84 -10.75 -3.33
C ILE A 74 8.59 -9.24 -3.45
N ASP A 75 9.57 -8.38 -3.15
CA ASP A 75 9.43 -6.93 -3.28
C ASP A 75 8.99 -6.53 -4.69
N ARG A 76 9.61 -7.13 -5.72
CA ARG A 76 9.25 -6.86 -7.11
C ARG A 76 7.85 -7.33 -7.46
N LEU A 77 7.39 -8.44 -6.90
CA LEU A 77 6.02 -8.91 -7.07
C LEU A 77 5.03 -7.92 -6.44
N LEU A 78 5.31 -7.48 -5.20
CA LEU A 78 4.49 -6.48 -4.51
C LEU A 78 4.40 -5.17 -5.31
N VAL A 79 5.55 -4.69 -5.82
CA VAL A 79 5.61 -3.49 -6.66
C VAL A 79 4.83 -3.67 -7.96
N ARG A 80 4.94 -4.81 -8.64
CA ARG A 80 4.16 -5.09 -9.85
C ARG A 80 2.66 -5.07 -9.59
N PHE A 81 2.19 -5.68 -8.50
CA PHE A 81 0.80 -5.57 -8.09
C PHE A 81 0.39 -4.12 -7.81
N GLY A 82 1.25 -3.37 -7.11
CA GLY A 82 1.02 -1.95 -6.86
C GLY A 82 0.93 -1.12 -8.15
N CYS A 83 1.78 -1.37 -9.13
CA CYS A 83 1.72 -0.72 -10.45
C CYS A 83 0.40 -1.02 -11.18
N GLU A 84 -0.04 -2.28 -11.18
CA GLU A 84 -1.34 -2.65 -11.77
C GLU A 84 -2.50 -1.94 -11.06
N ILE A 85 -2.50 -1.93 -9.71
CA ILE A 85 -3.51 -1.19 -8.92
C ILE A 85 -3.55 0.28 -9.31
N LEU A 86 -2.38 0.93 -9.48
CA LEU A 86 -2.28 2.34 -9.84
C LEU A 86 -2.84 2.68 -11.23
N THR A 87 -3.06 1.69 -12.09
CA THR A 87 -3.79 1.88 -13.35
C THR A 87 -5.31 2.00 -13.13
N HIS A 88 -5.82 1.51 -12.00
CA HIS A 88 -7.25 1.47 -11.66
C HIS A 88 -7.67 2.54 -10.66
N VAL A 89 -6.75 3.14 -9.91
CA VAL A 89 -7.03 4.19 -8.93
C VAL A 89 -6.35 5.50 -9.29
N PRO A 90 -7.03 6.65 -9.14
CA PRO A 90 -6.43 7.95 -9.47
C PRO A 90 -5.42 8.42 -8.42
N GLY A 91 -5.51 7.95 -7.19
CA GLY A 91 -4.70 8.37 -6.05
C GLY A 91 -3.48 7.46 -5.81
N ARG A 92 -3.38 6.89 -4.62
CA ARG A 92 -2.19 6.22 -4.11
C ARG A 92 -2.43 4.73 -3.86
N VAL A 93 -1.33 3.97 -3.84
CA VAL A 93 -1.32 2.59 -3.35
C VAL A 93 -0.43 2.48 -2.10
N SER A 94 -0.91 1.75 -1.09
CA SER A 94 -0.07 1.36 0.05
C SER A 94 0.54 -0.02 -0.19
N THR A 95 1.87 -0.10 -0.11
CA THR A 95 2.63 -1.35 -0.24
C THR A 95 3.36 -1.62 1.07
N GLU A 96 3.12 -2.79 1.65
CA GLU A 96 3.60 -3.14 2.99
C GLU A 96 5.02 -3.72 2.93
N VAL A 97 5.89 -3.24 3.84
CA VAL A 97 7.19 -3.86 4.09
C VAL A 97 7.02 -5.20 4.80
N ASP A 98 8.04 -6.05 4.71
CA ASP A 98 8.04 -7.36 5.36
C ASP A 98 7.79 -7.24 6.87
N ALA A 99 6.78 -7.94 7.38
CA ALA A 99 6.39 -7.92 8.79
C ALA A 99 7.52 -8.41 9.75
N ARG A 100 8.48 -9.19 9.24
CA ARG A 100 9.66 -9.62 10.01
C ARG A 100 10.55 -8.45 10.43
N LEU A 101 10.43 -7.30 9.76
CA LEU A 101 11.19 -6.08 10.05
C LEU A 101 10.51 -5.17 11.08
N SER A 102 9.33 -5.54 11.59
CA SER A 102 8.49 -4.68 12.46
C SER A 102 9.18 -4.16 13.72
N PHE A 103 10.24 -4.83 14.18
CA PHE A 103 11.03 -4.45 15.36
C PHE A 103 12.47 -4.03 15.02
N ASP A 104 12.74 -3.67 13.75
CA ASP A 104 14.03 -3.17 13.28
C ASP A 104 13.82 -1.90 12.44
N THR A 105 14.05 -0.75 13.06
CA THR A 105 13.90 0.56 12.42
C THR A 105 14.78 0.71 11.18
N SER A 106 16.06 0.32 11.28
CA SER A 106 17.02 0.50 10.19
C SER A 106 16.70 -0.38 8.99
N ALA A 107 16.40 -1.65 9.24
CA ALA A 107 16.02 -2.59 8.18
C ALA A 107 14.69 -2.17 7.52
N THR A 108 13.73 -1.67 8.30
CA THR A 108 12.46 -1.13 7.78
C THR A 108 12.69 0.05 6.85
N VAL A 109 13.51 1.04 7.26
CA VAL A 109 13.84 2.20 6.41
C VAL A 109 14.52 1.76 5.12
N THR A 110 15.53 0.90 5.21
CA THR A 110 16.26 0.40 4.03
C THR A 110 15.33 -0.33 3.06
N ARG A 111 14.42 -1.17 3.56
CA ARG A 111 13.45 -1.89 2.73
C ARG A 111 12.44 -0.94 2.09
N ALA A 112 11.97 0.06 2.82
CA ALA A 112 11.04 1.08 2.33
C ALA A 112 11.66 1.88 1.17
N GLU A 113 12.89 2.35 1.34
CA GLU A 113 13.62 3.08 0.29
C GLU A 113 13.79 2.22 -0.97
N ARG A 114 14.14 0.93 -0.80
CA ARG A 114 14.24 0.01 -1.92
C ARG A 114 12.90 -0.19 -2.66
N ILE A 115 11.79 -0.32 -1.95
CA ILE A 115 10.46 -0.43 -2.57
C ILE A 115 10.15 0.83 -3.40
N ILE A 116 10.47 2.02 -2.88
CA ILE A 116 10.30 3.27 -3.62
C ILE A 116 11.17 3.30 -4.88
N GLU A 117 12.44 2.90 -4.79
CA GLU A 117 13.33 2.79 -5.96
C GLU A 117 12.76 1.86 -7.04
N LEU A 118 12.16 0.74 -6.62
CA LEU A 118 11.52 -0.20 -7.55
C LEU A 118 10.30 0.42 -8.25
N TYR A 119 9.46 1.18 -7.53
CA TYR A 119 8.36 1.93 -8.14
C TYR A 119 8.84 3.00 -9.12
N GLN A 120 9.87 3.75 -8.74
CA GLN A 120 10.46 4.77 -9.63
C GLN A 120 11.06 4.15 -10.90
N ALA A 121 11.68 2.97 -10.79
CA ALA A 121 12.17 2.22 -11.96
C ALA A 121 11.06 1.77 -12.92
N GLU A 122 9.83 1.59 -12.41
CA GLU A 122 8.63 1.33 -13.23
C GLU A 122 7.91 2.64 -13.67
N GLY A 123 8.52 3.81 -13.45
CA GLY A 123 7.98 5.11 -13.86
C GLY A 123 6.89 5.68 -12.94
N ILE A 124 6.70 5.12 -11.77
CA ILE A 124 5.71 5.60 -10.78
C ILE A 124 6.34 6.70 -9.92
N HIS A 125 5.66 7.85 -9.84
CA HIS A 125 6.09 8.96 -8.98
C HIS A 125 5.91 8.61 -7.50
N ILE A 126 6.83 9.04 -6.65
CA ILE A 126 6.86 8.74 -5.21
C ILE A 126 5.55 9.14 -4.50
N ASP A 127 4.92 10.24 -4.90
CA ASP A 127 3.65 10.71 -4.31
C ASP A 127 2.46 9.78 -4.54
N ARG A 128 2.61 8.80 -5.44
CA ARG A 128 1.60 7.78 -5.73
C ARG A 128 1.72 6.55 -4.82
N VAL A 129 2.73 6.51 -3.93
CA VAL A 129 3.03 5.35 -3.11
C VAL A 129 3.05 5.73 -1.63
N LEU A 130 2.41 4.91 -0.80
CA LEU A 130 2.56 4.93 0.65
C LEU A 130 3.26 3.64 1.07
N ILE A 131 4.31 3.76 1.88
CA ILE A 131 4.92 2.59 2.49
C ILE A 131 4.12 2.20 3.73
N LYS A 132 3.54 1.00 3.71
CA LYS A 132 2.76 0.47 4.82
C LYS A 132 3.67 -0.22 5.83
N ILE A 133 3.58 0.17 7.10
CA ILE A 133 4.47 -0.25 8.19
C ILE A 133 3.64 -0.56 9.43
N ALA A 134 3.96 -1.64 10.15
CA ALA A 134 3.32 -1.94 11.42
C ALA A 134 3.63 -0.84 12.46
N ALA A 135 2.61 -0.39 13.21
CA ALA A 135 2.71 0.65 14.23
C ALA A 135 3.33 0.14 15.55
N THR A 136 4.47 -0.57 15.44
CA THR A 136 5.38 -0.84 16.55
C THR A 136 6.15 0.43 16.90
N TRP A 137 6.84 0.47 18.03
CA TRP A 137 7.69 1.63 18.35
C TRP A 137 8.75 1.86 17.27
N GLU A 138 9.44 0.80 16.85
CA GLU A 138 10.48 0.82 15.83
C GLU A 138 9.92 1.21 14.45
N GLY A 139 8.72 0.70 14.11
CA GLY A 139 8.02 1.08 12.87
C GLY A 139 7.64 2.56 12.83
N ILE A 140 7.19 3.13 13.96
CA ILE A 140 6.90 4.57 14.08
C ILE A 140 8.18 5.40 13.92
N GLN A 141 9.32 4.96 14.49
CA GLN A 141 10.60 5.63 14.30
C GLN A 141 11.08 5.56 12.83
N ALA A 142 10.87 4.42 12.17
CA ALA A 142 11.14 4.27 10.74
C ALA A 142 10.28 5.23 9.90
N ALA A 143 8.98 5.29 10.17
CA ALA A 143 8.06 6.19 9.49
C ALA A 143 8.47 7.66 9.66
N ALA A 144 8.85 8.09 10.87
CA ALA A 144 9.33 9.44 11.12
C ALA A 144 10.59 9.78 10.30
N GLN A 145 11.46 8.81 10.04
CA GLN A 145 12.64 9.00 9.18
C GLN A 145 12.25 9.12 7.70
N LEU A 146 11.34 8.25 7.24
CA LEU A 146 10.86 8.22 5.85
C LEU A 146 10.10 9.49 5.49
N GLU A 147 9.19 9.96 6.36
CA GLU A 147 8.44 11.21 6.13
C GLU A 147 9.38 12.42 5.99
N ARG A 148 10.47 12.50 6.76
CA ARG A 148 11.50 13.56 6.59
C ARG A 148 12.22 13.49 5.25
N LYS A 149 12.26 12.31 4.61
CA LYS A 149 12.84 12.10 3.27
C LYS A 149 11.82 12.28 2.14
N GLY A 150 10.57 12.65 2.46
CA GLY A 150 9.49 12.77 1.49
C GLY A 150 8.90 11.44 1.04
N ILE A 151 9.18 10.35 1.76
CA ILE A 151 8.57 9.04 1.56
C ILE A 151 7.37 8.93 2.49
N HIS A 152 6.17 8.98 1.94
CA HIS A 152 4.95 8.95 2.74
C HIS A 152 4.62 7.54 3.23
N THR A 153 4.06 7.47 4.44
CA THR A 153 3.83 6.22 5.16
C THR A 153 2.38 6.01 5.53
N ASN A 154 1.97 4.73 5.61
CA ASN A 154 0.69 4.26 6.11
C ASN A 154 0.95 3.33 7.30
N LEU A 155 0.72 3.79 8.53
CA LEU A 155 0.93 2.97 9.73
C LEU A 155 -0.28 2.08 9.99
N THR A 156 -0.04 0.77 10.02
CA THR A 156 -1.07 -0.25 10.23
C THR A 156 -0.92 -0.97 11.57
N LEU A 157 -1.91 -1.79 11.95
CA LEU A 157 -1.97 -2.49 13.24
C LEU A 157 -1.98 -1.51 14.43
N LEU A 158 -2.77 -0.47 14.30
CA LEU A 158 -2.90 0.60 15.29
C LEU A 158 -4.14 0.33 16.14
N PHE A 159 -3.94 -0.17 17.36
CA PHE A 159 -5.01 -0.64 18.25
C PHE A 159 -5.09 0.12 19.57
N SER A 160 -4.22 1.12 19.80
CA SER A 160 -4.22 1.88 21.05
C SER A 160 -4.10 3.39 20.81
N PHE A 161 -4.62 4.14 21.76
CA PHE A 161 -4.47 5.60 21.76
C PHE A 161 -3.01 6.02 21.84
N ALA A 162 -2.18 5.30 22.60
CA ALA A 162 -0.75 5.59 22.71
C ALA A 162 -0.03 5.47 21.36
N GLN A 163 -0.36 4.43 20.56
CA GLN A 163 0.16 4.30 19.20
C GLN A 163 -0.29 5.48 18.33
N ALA A 164 -1.57 5.88 18.40
CA ALA A 164 -2.10 6.99 17.61
C ALA A 164 -1.37 8.31 17.93
N VAL A 165 -1.13 8.58 19.21
CA VAL A 165 -0.37 9.76 19.67
C VAL A 165 1.06 9.73 19.12
N ALA A 166 1.76 8.60 19.25
CA ALA A 166 3.13 8.46 18.75
C ALA A 166 3.22 8.62 17.23
N CYS A 167 2.28 8.06 16.48
CA CYS A 167 2.16 8.25 15.03
C CYS A 167 1.91 9.71 14.65
N GLY A 168 1.02 10.39 15.38
CA GLY A 168 0.76 11.82 15.18
C GLY A 168 2.01 12.68 15.42
N GLN A 169 2.79 12.39 16.48
CA GLN A 169 4.07 13.05 16.74
C GLN A 169 5.12 12.78 15.66
N ALA A 170 5.10 11.58 15.09
CA ALA A 170 5.95 11.19 13.95
C ALA A 170 5.53 11.86 12.62
N LYS A 171 4.37 12.53 12.57
CA LYS A 171 3.79 13.18 11.39
C LYS A 171 3.57 12.22 10.22
N VAL A 172 3.16 10.99 10.51
CA VAL A 172 2.85 9.99 9.47
C VAL A 172 1.68 10.44 8.60
N CYS A 173 1.70 10.06 7.34
CA CYS A 173 0.71 10.50 6.35
C CYS A 173 -0.66 9.87 6.57
N LEU A 174 -0.72 8.58 6.88
CA LEU A 174 -1.96 7.83 7.03
C LEU A 174 -1.87 6.84 8.19
N LEU A 175 -2.99 6.65 8.90
CA LEU A 175 -3.18 5.62 9.93
C LEU A 175 -4.23 4.63 9.47
N TYR A 176 -3.98 3.35 9.68
CA TYR A 176 -4.86 2.28 9.30
C TYR A 176 -4.99 1.24 10.42
N THR A 177 -6.23 0.87 10.78
CA THR A 177 -6.50 0.05 11.97
C THR A 177 -6.65 -1.45 11.70
N SER A 178 -6.56 -1.90 10.47
CA SER A 178 -6.69 -3.33 10.13
C SER A 178 -5.44 -3.91 9.49
#